data_e21b154368608f32a4ea848b0eec023b
#
_entry.id   e21b154368608f32a4ea848b0eec023b
#
_cell.length_a   1.000
_cell.length_b   1.000
_cell.length_c   1.000
_cell.angle_alpha   90.00
_cell.angle_beta   90.00
_cell.angle_gamma   90.00
#
_symmetry.space_group_name_H-M   'P 1'
#
loop_
_entity.id
_entity.type
_entity.pdbx_description
1 polymer ?
#
loop_
_entity_poly.entity_id
_entity_poly.type
_entity_poly.pdbx_seq_one_letter_code
_entity_poly.pdbx_strand_id
1 'polypeptide(L)'
;MATSYVKESELLSFFVYDTRLGLKEGTEEQKILYYHPDNESVNKKVRNVGLCEALVNFTKTFNPDRPCQAVHTDRKRQVFLEPEPEIWTVMTVSIPWVEQVNNGERTVQYIQDYVQDEVLETALQRSYSMFKLFHGSYTDVCNQAGQEGLRARLQRFYSRYLQTIDVDKLDIFSIFQGMQFLPLDKYMYLKAHCFVNLVETTYRNIQRTVFLYGDQLVW
;
A
#
# COMPACT_ATOMS: atom_id res chain seq x y z
N MET A 1 -19.25 -33.18 8.27
CA MET A 1 -18.42 -32.09 8.83
C MET A 1 -18.43 -30.98 7.80
N ALA A 2 -18.82 -29.77 8.18
CA ALA A 2 -18.72 -28.62 7.28
C ALA A 2 -17.25 -28.24 7.14
N THR A 3 -16.73 -28.29 5.94
CA THR A 3 -15.36 -27.83 5.65
C THR A 3 -15.46 -26.37 5.25
N SER A 4 -14.89 -25.47 6.04
CA SER A 4 -14.79 -24.06 5.68
C SER A 4 -13.39 -23.78 5.15
N TYR A 5 -13.32 -23.13 3.99
CA TYR A 5 -12.08 -22.61 3.43
C TYR A 5 -12.13 -21.08 3.47
N VAL A 6 -11.08 -20.46 4.01
CA VAL A 6 -10.94 -18.99 4.08
C VAL A 6 -9.88 -18.58 3.08
N LYS A 7 -10.20 -17.64 2.21
CA LYS A 7 -9.21 -16.97 1.36
C LYS A 7 -8.97 -15.57 1.89
N GLU A 8 -7.71 -15.28 2.18
CA GLU A 8 -7.20 -14.00 2.70
C GLU A 8 -7.21 -12.92 1.61
N SER A 9 -7.02 -11.66 2.02
CA SER A 9 -6.87 -10.53 1.11
C SER A 9 -5.54 -10.59 0.36
N GLU A 10 -5.58 -10.29 -0.92
CA GLU A 10 -4.40 -10.27 -1.79
C GLU A 10 -4.31 -8.93 -2.53
N LEU A 11 -3.09 -8.46 -2.78
CA LEU A 11 -2.84 -7.33 -3.67
C LEU A 11 -3.09 -7.76 -5.11
N LEU A 12 -4.14 -7.21 -5.73
CA LEU A 12 -4.51 -7.52 -7.11
C LEU A 12 -3.81 -6.63 -8.12
N SER A 13 -3.67 -5.35 -7.81
CA SER A 13 -2.90 -4.41 -8.64
C SER A 13 -2.44 -3.21 -7.84
N PHE A 14 -1.29 -2.68 -8.25
CA PHE A 14 -0.75 -1.42 -7.78
C PHE A 14 -0.15 -0.69 -8.98
N PHE A 15 -0.52 0.55 -9.21
CA PHE A 15 0.01 1.30 -10.33
C PHE A 15 0.11 2.80 -10.05
N VAL A 16 1.04 3.43 -10.76
CA VAL A 16 1.26 4.89 -10.74
C VAL A 16 1.06 5.41 -12.15
N TYR A 17 0.28 6.47 -12.30
CA TYR A 17 0.04 7.10 -13.59
C TYR A 17 0.04 8.63 -13.49
N ASP A 18 0.34 9.28 -14.61
CA ASP A 18 0.36 10.74 -14.76
C ASP A 18 -0.68 11.15 -15.80
N THR A 19 -1.66 11.95 -15.41
CA THR A 19 -2.77 12.39 -16.25
C THR A 19 -2.35 13.34 -17.37
N ARG A 20 -1.19 13.98 -17.23
CA ARG A 20 -0.63 14.92 -18.21
C ARG A 20 -0.03 14.22 -19.43
N LEU A 21 0.20 12.92 -19.35
CA LEU A 21 0.79 12.12 -20.42
C LEU A 21 -0.28 11.44 -21.27
N GLY A 22 0.11 10.95 -22.46
CA GLY A 22 -0.76 10.11 -23.28
C GLY A 22 -2.11 10.76 -23.64
N LEU A 23 -2.11 12.06 -23.94
CA LEU A 23 -3.34 12.81 -24.24
C LEU A 23 -3.88 12.56 -25.66
N LYS A 24 -3.06 11.95 -26.53
CA LYS A 24 -3.46 11.63 -27.91
C LYS A 24 -4.01 10.22 -27.97
N GLU A 25 -5.04 10.02 -28.77
CA GLU A 25 -5.59 8.68 -29.05
C GLU A 25 -4.49 7.73 -29.54
N GLY A 26 -4.44 6.53 -28.93
CA GLY A 26 -3.41 5.52 -29.20
C GLY A 26 -2.09 5.72 -28.44
N THR A 27 -2.00 6.72 -27.55
CA THR A 27 -0.80 6.94 -26.70
C THR A 27 -1.08 6.79 -25.21
N GLU A 28 -2.24 6.27 -24.83
CA GLU A 28 -2.74 6.18 -23.45
C GLU A 28 -1.80 5.37 -22.54
N GLU A 29 -1.06 4.43 -23.10
CA GLU A 29 -0.07 3.65 -22.36
C GLU A 29 1.04 4.53 -21.75
N GLN A 30 1.32 5.70 -22.36
CA GLN A 30 2.34 6.64 -21.88
C GLN A 30 1.98 7.21 -20.50
N LYS A 31 0.70 7.22 -20.13
CA LYS A 31 0.24 7.63 -18.79
C LYS A 31 0.80 6.73 -17.68
N ILE A 32 1.06 5.46 -18.00
CA ILE A 32 1.46 4.46 -17.03
C ILE A 32 2.95 4.65 -16.70
N LEU A 33 3.23 5.05 -15.47
CA LEU A 33 4.60 5.18 -14.97
C LEU A 33 5.09 3.88 -14.35
N TYR A 34 4.20 3.15 -13.66
CA TYR A 34 4.47 1.85 -13.05
C TYR A 34 3.19 1.02 -13.00
N TYR A 35 3.28 -0.29 -13.14
CA TYR A 35 2.14 -1.19 -13.01
C TYR A 35 2.56 -2.57 -12.46
N HIS A 36 1.86 -3.03 -11.43
CA HIS A 36 1.97 -4.36 -10.86
C HIS A 36 0.60 -5.06 -10.92
N PRO A 37 0.49 -6.32 -11.32
CA PRO A 37 1.55 -7.22 -11.77
C PRO A 37 2.05 -6.91 -13.19
N ASP A 38 3.32 -7.15 -13.40
CA ASP A 38 4.03 -6.74 -14.62
C ASP A 38 3.58 -7.53 -15.87
N ASN A 39 3.13 -8.77 -15.66
CA ASN A 39 2.70 -9.69 -16.71
C ASN A 39 1.29 -9.42 -17.28
N GLU A 40 0.61 -8.37 -16.83
CA GLU A 40 -0.68 -7.97 -17.39
C GLU A 40 -0.53 -7.40 -18.80
N SER A 41 -1.51 -7.69 -19.68
CA SER A 41 -1.53 -7.14 -21.03
C SER A 41 -1.66 -5.61 -21.04
N VAL A 42 -1.00 -4.95 -21.99
CA VAL A 42 -1.02 -3.48 -22.12
C VAL A 42 -2.46 -2.97 -22.22
N ASN A 43 -3.31 -3.61 -22.98
CA ASN A 43 -4.73 -3.24 -23.11
C ASN A 43 -5.48 -3.27 -21.76
N LYS A 44 -5.15 -4.23 -20.89
CA LYS A 44 -5.78 -4.31 -19.56
C LYS A 44 -5.24 -3.21 -18.63
N LYS A 45 -3.93 -2.94 -18.68
CA LYS A 45 -3.31 -1.83 -17.93
C LYS A 45 -3.94 -0.49 -18.33
N VAL A 46 -4.00 -0.19 -19.62
CA VAL A 46 -4.60 1.04 -20.16
C VAL A 46 -6.07 1.18 -19.76
N ARG A 47 -6.86 0.09 -19.89
CA ARG A 47 -8.27 0.09 -19.51
C ARG A 47 -8.46 0.36 -18.00
N ASN A 48 -7.63 -0.24 -17.15
CA ASN A 48 -7.71 -0.03 -15.69
C ASN A 48 -7.37 1.41 -15.32
N VAL A 49 -6.30 1.96 -15.89
CA VAL A 49 -5.91 3.37 -15.66
C VAL A 49 -6.97 4.33 -16.18
N GLY A 50 -7.48 4.11 -17.40
CA GLY A 50 -8.54 4.94 -17.97
C GLY A 50 -9.83 4.91 -17.16
N LEU A 51 -10.22 3.76 -16.61
CA LEU A 51 -11.37 3.67 -15.71
C LEU A 51 -11.15 4.49 -14.44
N CYS A 52 -9.97 4.38 -13.83
CA CYS A 52 -9.64 5.12 -12.62
C CYS A 52 -9.63 6.65 -12.88
N GLU A 53 -9.01 7.08 -13.96
CA GLU A 53 -8.99 8.48 -14.37
C GLU A 53 -10.41 9.01 -14.63
N ALA A 54 -11.26 8.24 -15.32
CA ALA A 54 -12.65 8.61 -15.56
C ALA A 54 -13.46 8.74 -14.26
N LEU A 55 -13.28 7.83 -13.31
CA LEU A 55 -13.95 7.89 -11.99
C LEU A 55 -13.52 9.11 -11.19
N VAL A 56 -12.21 9.38 -11.13
CA VAL A 56 -11.68 10.55 -10.43
C VAL A 56 -12.19 11.83 -11.08
N ASN A 57 -12.12 11.96 -12.40
CA ASN A 57 -12.59 13.14 -13.12
C ASN A 57 -14.11 13.34 -12.96
N PHE A 58 -14.89 12.25 -13.05
CA PHE A 58 -16.33 12.30 -12.84
C PHE A 58 -16.68 12.80 -11.43
N THR A 59 -16.02 12.27 -10.41
CA THR A 59 -16.28 12.67 -9.02
C THR A 59 -15.80 14.08 -8.69
N LYS A 60 -14.71 14.56 -9.33
CA LYS A 60 -14.27 15.96 -9.25
C LYS A 60 -15.34 16.94 -9.75
N THR A 61 -16.25 16.54 -10.65
CA THR A 61 -17.35 17.41 -11.11
C THR A 61 -18.38 17.69 -10.01
N PHE A 62 -18.53 16.78 -9.04
CA PHE A 62 -19.48 16.96 -7.92
C PHE A 62 -18.79 17.55 -6.68
N ASN A 63 -17.56 17.17 -6.41
CA ASN A 63 -16.77 17.67 -5.28
C ASN A 63 -15.30 17.83 -5.70
N PRO A 64 -14.92 19.05 -6.15
CA PRO A 64 -13.55 19.31 -6.60
C PRO A 64 -12.49 19.11 -5.51
N ASP A 65 -12.84 19.41 -4.24
CA ASP A 65 -11.90 19.33 -3.11
C ASP A 65 -11.67 17.91 -2.59
N ARG A 66 -12.61 17.00 -2.89
CA ARG A 66 -12.54 15.60 -2.48
C ARG A 66 -12.95 14.68 -3.62
N PRO A 67 -12.05 14.39 -4.56
CA PRO A 67 -12.30 13.39 -5.60
C PRO A 67 -12.48 12.01 -5.00
N CYS A 68 -12.84 11.04 -5.82
CA CYS A 68 -12.97 9.65 -5.42
C CYS A 68 -11.70 9.15 -4.72
N GLN A 69 -11.83 8.73 -3.46
CA GLN A 69 -10.74 8.19 -2.66
C GLN A 69 -10.78 6.65 -2.62
N ALA A 70 -11.97 6.06 -2.74
CA ALA A 70 -12.13 4.61 -2.75
C ALA A 70 -13.31 4.17 -3.61
N VAL A 71 -13.20 2.98 -4.20
CA VAL A 71 -14.28 2.29 -4.92
C VAL A 71 -14.46 0.90 -4.33
N HIS A 72 -15.71 0.63 -3.94
CA HIS A 72 -16.12 -0.64 -3.37
C HIS A 72 -16.87 -1.47 -4.39
N THR A 73 -16.46 -2.71 -4.54
CA THR A 73 -17.20 -3.73 -5.25
C THR A 73 -17.33 -4.97 -4.35
N ASP A 74 -18.22 -5.88 -4.68
CA ASP A 74 -18.43 -7.09 -3.87
C ASP A 74 -17.15 -7.90 -3.62
N ARG A 75 -16.20 -7.84 -4.56
CA ARG A 75 -15.00 -8.70 -4.54
C ARG A 75 -13.69 -7.96 -4.40
N LYS A 76 -13.70 -6.63 -4.52
CA LYS A 76 -12.48 -5.81 -4.57
C LYS A 76 -12.69 -4.49 -3.87
N ARG A 77 -11.62 -4.00 -3.26
CA ARG A 77 -11.49 -2.65 -2.75
C ARG A 77 -10.40 -1.95 -3.56
N GLN A 78 -10.68 -0.75 -4.04
CA GLN A 78 -9.71 0.04 -4.79
C GLN A 78 -9.59 1.41 -4.15
N VAL A 79 -8.37 1.83 -3.85
CA VAL A 79 -8.07 3.09 -3.16
C VAL A 79 -7.16 3.94 -4.03
N PHE A 80 -7.42 5.24 -4.03
CA PHE A 80 -6.75 6.25 -4.86
C PHE A 80 -6.04 7.26 -3.98
N LEU A 81 -4.83 7.64 -4.38
CA LEU A 81 -4.06 8.69 -3.75
C LEU A 81 -3.42 9.57 -4.83
N GLU A 82 -3.51 10.88 -4.67
CA GLU A 82 -2.78 11.87 -5.47
C GLU A 82 -1.62 12.41 -4.61
N PRO A 83 -0.45 11.72 -4.56
CA PRO A 83 0.66 12.16 -3.73
C PRO A 83 1.33 13.43 -4.24
N GLU A 84 1.24 13.69 -5.54
CA GLU A 84 1.71 14.90 -6.22
C GLU A 84 0.68 15.32 -7.27
N PRO A 85 0.56 16.62 -7.59
CA PRO A 85 -0.42 17.09 -8.57
C PRO A 85 -0.36 16.32 -9.89
N GLU A 86 -1.51 15.82 -10.33
CA GLU A 86 -1.71 15.06 -11.57
C GLU A 86 -1.00 13.68 -11.63
N ILE A 87 -0.33 13.26 -10.56
CA ILE A 87 0.27 11.92 -10.44
C ILE A 87 -0.51 11.11 -9.42
N TRP A 88 -1.11 10.03 -9.88
CA TRP A 88 -1.98 9.17 -9.08
C TRP A 88 -1.34 7.83 -8.78
N THR A 89 -1.55 7.35 -7.58
CA THR A 89 -1.20 5.99 -7.14
C THR A 89 -2.47 5.27 -6.76
N VAL A 90 -2.65 4.07 -7.28
CA VAL A 90 -3.85 3.26 -7.08
C VAL A 90 -3.46 1.88 -6.58
N MET A 91 -4.16 1.41 -5.56
CA MET A 91 -4.04 0.05 -5.01
C MET A 91 -5.38 -0.65 -5.10
N THR A 92 -5.39 -1.88 -5.58
CA THR A 92 -6.57 -2.74 -5.61
C THR A 92 -6.29 -4.02 -4.85
N VAL A 93 -7.13 -4.34 -3.89
CA VAL A 93 -7.04 -5.56 -3.08
C VAL A 93 -8.29 -6.42 -3.25
N SER A 94 -8.17 -7.73 -3.04
CA SER A 94 -9.32 -8.61 -2.98
C SER A 94 -9.99 -8.54 -1.61
N ILE A 95 -11.32 -8.67 -1.57
CA ILE A 95 -12.06 -8.86 -0.32
C ILE A 95 -11.89 -10.32 0.10
N PRO A 96 -11.54 -10.61 1.37
CA PRO A 96 -11.45 -11.98 1.86
C PRO A 96 -12.83 -12.64 1.83
N TRP A 97 -12.85 -13.94 1.60
CA TRP A 97 -14.09 -14.69 1.53
C TRP A 97 -13.98 -16.07 2.19
N VAL A 98 -15.12 -16.55 2.64
CA VAL A 98 -15.27 -17.88 3.23
C VAL A 98 -16.15 -18.72 2.34
N GLU A 99 -15.68 -19.90 1.97
CA GLU A 99 -16.48 -20.93 1.32
C GLU A 99 -16.99 -21.91 2.36
N GLN A 100 -18.30 -22.09 2.41
CA GLN A 100 -18.97 -23.07 3.24
C GLN A 100 -19.65 -24.11 2.36
N VAL A 101 -19.44 -25.37 2.67
CA VAL A 101 -20.12 -26.48 1.99
C VAL A 101 -21.14 -27.07 2.95
N ASN A 102 -22.43 -26.79 2.70
CA ASN A 102 -23.55 -27.34 3.46
C ASN A 102 -24.38 -28.23 2.55
N ASN A 103 -24.54 -29.49 2.92
CA ASN A 103 -25.38 -30.45 2.17
C ASN A 103 -25.09 -30.58 0.67
N GLY A 104 -23.81 -30.35 0.27
CA GLY A 104 -23.38 -30.39 -1.14
C GLY A 104 -23.54 -29.07 -1.90
N GLU A 105 -24.14 -28.07 -1.31
CA GLU A 105 -24.17 -26.69 -1.84
C GLU A 105 -22.98 -25.89 -1.36
N ARG A 106 -22.30 -25.20 -2.32
CA ARG A 106 -21.19 -24.30 -2.04
C ARG A 106 -21.71 -22.87 -1.96
N THR A 107 -21.50 -22.24 -0.82
CA THR A 107 -21.84 -20.81 -0.62
C THR A 107 -20.57 -20.03 -0.35
N VAL A 108 -20.37 -18.93 -1.09
CA VAL A 108 -19.25 -18.01 -0.90
C VAL A 108 -19.76 -16.73 -0.25
N GLN A 109 -19.19 -16.37 0.89
CA GLN A 109 -19.51 -15.15 1.62
C GLN A 109 -18.27 -14.24 1.68
N TYR A 110 -18.38 -13.02 1.15
CA TYR A 110 -17.34 -12.00 1.21
C TYR A 110 -17.43 -11.22 2.53
N ILE A 111 -16.26 -11.01 3.19
CA ILE A 111 -16.16 -10.32 4.49
C ILE A 111 -15.77 -8.87 4.23
N GLN A 112 -16.77 -8.03 3.94
CA GLN A 112 -16.56 -6.63 3.52
C GLN A 112 -15.86 -5.76 4.59
N ASP A 113 -16.16 -5.99 5.86
CA ASP A 113 -15.66 -5.18 6.99
C ASP A 113 -14.20 -5.47 7.34
N TYR A 114 -13.61 -6.51 6.74
CA TYR A 114 -12.22 -6.88 6.99
C TYR A 114 -11.22 -5.89 6.36
N VAL A 115 -11.57 -5.30 5.22
CA VAL A 115 -10.71 -4.38 4.48
C VAL A 115 -11.23 -2.96 4.68
N GLN A 116 -10.44 -2.13 5.37
CA GLN A 116 -10.77 -0.73 5.68
C GLN A 116 -10.03 0.22 4.74
N ASP A 117 -10.72 1.23 4.24
CA ASP A 117 -10.18 2.19 3.27
C ASP A 117 -9.01 2.99 3.87
N GLU A 118 -9.15 3.43 5.13
CA GLU A 118 -8.16 4.22 5.85
C GLU A 118 -6.82 3.46 6.00
N VAL A 119 -6.88 2.15 6.17
CA VAL A 119 -5.69 1.30 6.25
C VAL A 119 -4.97 1.25 4.91
N LEU A 120 -5.73 1.06 3.84
CA LEU A 120 -5.17 1.02 2.48
C LEU A 120 -4.65 2.39 2.03
N GLU A 121 -5.35 3.47 2.36
CA GLU A 121 -4.91 4.84 2.09
C GLU A 121 -3.58 5.13 2.80
N THR A 122 -3.49 4.75 4.08
CA THR A 122 -2.24 4.88 4.85
C THR A 122 -1.11 4.05 4.23
N ALA A 123 -1.39 2.84 3.76
CA ALA A 123 -0.41 2.01 3.07
C ALA A 123 0.08 2.66 1.76
N LEU A 124 -0.82 3.29 0.98
CA LEU A 124 -0.47 4.07 -0.20
C LEU A 124 0.41 5.27 0.17
N GLN A 125 0.00 6.06 1.15
CA GLN A 125 0.76 7.22 1.63
C GLN A 125 2.16 6.82 2.11
N ARG A 126 2.26 5.71 2.85
CA ARG A 126 3.54 5.15 3.29
C ARG A 126 4.41 4.73 2.12
N SER A 127 3.82 4.08 1.11
CA SER A 127 4.56 3.63 -0.08
C SER A 127 5.20 4.79 -0.84
N TYR A 128 4.47 5.90 -1.01
CA TYR A 128 5.01 7.13 -1.58
C TYR A 128 6.07 7.77 -0.69
N SER A 129 5.82 7.87 0.62
CA SER A 129 6.76 8.45 1.57
C SER A 129 8.10 7.71 1.60
N MET A 130 8.06 6.38 1.51
CA MET A 130 9.25 5.54 1.41
C MET A 130 9.99 5.76 0.08
N PHE A 131 9.28 5.84 -1.04
CA PHE A 131 9.90 6.20 -2.32
C PHE A 131 10.58 7.56 -2.23
N LYS A 132 9.86 8.58 -1.72
CA LYS A 132 10.35 9.95 -1.57
C LYS A 132 11.59 10.05 -0.68
N LEU A 133 11.63 9.26 0.39
CA LEU A 133 12.78 9.23 1.31
C LEU A 133 14.07 8.79 0.60
N PHE A 134 14.00 7.80 -0.29
CA PHE A 134 15.18 7.24 -0.96
C PHE A 134 15.52 7.89 -2.30
N HIS A 135 14.53 8.49 -2.97
CA HIS A 135 14.68 8.93 -4.36
C HIS A 135 14.31 10.40 -4.60
N GLY A 136 13.65 11.06 -3.65
CA GLY A 136 13.00 12.35 -3.86
C GLY A 136 11.57 12.20 -4.39
N SER A 137 10.90 13.32 -4.64
CA SER A 137 9.54 13.30 -5.21
C SER A 137 9.53 12.75 -6.64
N TYR A 138 8.38 12.30 -7.11
CA TYR A 138 8.24 11.85 -8.51
C TYR A 138 8.60 12.97 -9.48
N THR A 139 8.15 14.18 -9.17
CA THR A 139 8.46 15.39 -9.98
C THR A 139 9.95 15.69 -9.97
N ASP A 140 10.63 15.62 -8.83
CA ASP A 140 12.09 15.86 -8.76
C ASP A 140 12.85 14.83 -9.59
N VAL A 141 12.49 13.55 -9.45
CA VAL A 141 13.10 12.47 -10.23
C VAL A 141 12.87 12.67 -11.74
N CYS A 142 11.65 13.05 -12.13
CA CYS A 142 11.31 13.32 -13.52
C CYS A 142 12.12 14.50 -14.08
N ASN A 143 12.27 15.57 -13.29
CA ASN A 143 13.05 16.75 -13.69
C ASN A 143 14.55 16.45 -13.85
N GLN A 144 15.10 15.54 -13.02
CA GLN A 144 16.52 15.18 -13.05
C GLN A 144 16.87 14.14 -14.12
N ALA A 145 16.03 13.13 -14.30
CA ALA A 145 16.34 11.96 -15.12
C ALA A 145 15.34 11.69 -16.26
N GLY A 146 14.37 12.58 -16.44
CA GLY A 146 13.30 12.39 -17.42
C GLY A 146 12.29 11.31 -17.03
N GLN A 147 11.27 11.13 -17.87
CA GLN A 147 10.20 10.15 -17.62
C GLN A 147 10.72 8.70 -17.57
N GLU A 148 11.62 8.34 -18.46
CA GLU A 148 12.23 6.99 -18.48
C GLU A 148 13.06 6.73 -17.22
N GLY A 149 13.78 7.74 -16.73
CA GLY A 149 14.49 7.66 -15.45
C GLY A 149 13.55 7.46 -14.26
N LEU A 150 12.39 8.14 -14.26
CA LEU A 150 11.35 7.94 -13.25
C LEU A 150 10.79 6.51 -13.33
N ARG A 151 10.39 6.04 -14.52
CA ARG A 151 9.89 4.66 -14.72
C ARG A 151 10.87 3.61 -14.21
N ALA A 152 12.15 3.76 -14.55
CA ALA A 152 13.19 2.83 -14.11
C ALA A 152 13.36 2.81 -12.59
N ARG A 153 13.26 3.97 -11.92
CA ARG A 153 13.33 4.07 -10.45
C ARG A 153 12.09 3.49 -9.79
N LEU A 154 10.89 3.79 -10.31
CA LEU A 154 9.62 3.23 -9.83
C LEU A 154 9.64 1.70 -9.95
N GLN A 155 10.05 1.17 -11.10
CA GLN A 155 10.16 -0.27 -11.33
C GLN A 155 11.11 -0.92 -10.31
N ARG A 156 12.30 -0.37 -10.11
CA ARG A 156 13.28 -0.90 -9.17
C ARG A 156 12.79 -0.87 -7.72
N PHE A 157 12.13 0.21 -7.33
CA PHE A 157 11.66 0.40 -5.96
C PHE A 157 10.42 -0.45 -5.70
N TYR A 158 9.34 -0.26 -6.45
CA TYR A 158 8.07 -0.90 -6.15
C TYR A 158 8.08 -2.41 -6.38
N SER A 159 8.85 -2.93 -7.34
CA SER A 159 8.98 -4.38 -7.52
C SER A 159 9.53 -5.11 -6.27
N ARG A 160 10.30 -4.40 -5.44
CA ARG A 160 10.80 -4.93 -4.16
C ARG A 160 9.90 -4.56 -2.99
N TYR A 161 9.46 -3.31 -2.95
CA TYR A 161 8.66 -2.78 -1.85
C TYR A 161 7.31 -3.53 -1.73
N LEU A 162 6.62 -3.78 -2.83
CA LEU A 162 5.34 -4.49 -2.81
C LEU A 162 5.45 -5.93 -2.29
N GLN A 163 6.61 -6.57 -2.39
CA GLN A 163 6.84 -7.89 -1.80
C GLN A 163 6.92 -7.85 -0.28
N THR A 164 7.15 -6.68 0.31
CA THR A 164 7.19 -6.50 1.78
C THR A 164 5.83 -6.14 2.36
N ILE A 165 4.85 -5.78 1.51
CA ILE A 165 3.50 -5.47 1.94
C ILE A 165 2.70 -6.77 2.03
N ASP A 166 2.32 -7.13 3.24
CA ASP A 166 1.35 -8.19 3.49
C ASP A 166 -0.01 -7.53 3.74
N VAL A 167 -0.87 -7.56 2.73
CA VAL A 167 -2.18 -6.88 2.76
C VAL A 167 -3.07 -7.44 3.84
N ASP A 168 -2.96 -8.74 4.13
CA ASP A 168 -3.77 -9.40 5.15
C ASP A 168 -3.35 -9.02 6.58
N LYS A 169 -2.10 -8.59 6.76
CA LYS A 169 -1.57 -8.10 8.05
C LYS A 169 -1.64 -6.59 8.22
N LEU A 170 -2.23 -5.87 7.27
CA LEU A 170 -2.49 -4.44 7.43
C LEU A 170 -3.60 -4.25 8.47
N ASP A 171 -3.24 -3.80 9.64
CA ASP A 171 -4.12 -3.60 10.78
C ASP A 171 -4.23 -2.13 11.21
N ILE A 172 -4.98 -1.90 12.29
CA ILE A 172 -5.18 -0.58 12.88
C ILE A 172 -3.85 0.10 13.30
N PHE A 173 -2.81 -0.66 13.67
CA PHE A 173 -1.50 -0.11 14.01
C PHE A 173 -0.80 0.49 12.78
N SER A 174 -1.11 -0.03 11.59
CA SER A 174 -0.65 0.54 10.32
C SER A 174 -1.25 1.91 10.06
N ILE A 175 -2.51 2.15 10.46
CA ILE A 175 -3.17 3.47 10.37
C ILE A 175 -2.48 4.49 11.26
N PHE A 176 -2.27 4.13 12.52
CA PHE A 176 -1.70 5.03 13.52
C PHE A 176 -0.20 5.25 13.36
N GLN A 177 0.44 4.58 12.38
CA GLN A 177 1.90 4.58 12.22
C GLN A 177 2.61 4.25 13.54
N GLY A 178 1.94 3.45 14.37
CA GLY A 178 2.41 3.08 15.68
C GLY A 178 3.64 2.18 15.59
N MET A 179 4.53 2.32 16.55
CA MET A 179 5.57 1.33 16.75
C MET A 179 4.93 0.03 17.26
N GLN A 180 5.22 -1.07 16.60
CA GLN A 180 4.84 -2.39 17.10
C GLN A 180 5.79 -2.76 18.23
N PHE A 181 5.23 -3.25 19.34
CA PHE A 181 6.03 -3.77 20.42
C PHE A 181 6.25 -5.27 20.22
N LEU A 182 7.49 -5.72 20.40
CA LEU A 182 7.79 -7.15 20.43
C LEU A 182 7.15 -7.77 21.67
N PRO A 183 6.25 -8.76 21.53
CA PRO A 183 5.68 -9.45 22.69
C PRO A 183 6.75 -10.32 23.35
N LEU A 184 7.28 -9.84 24.47
CA LEU A 184 8.28 -10.53 25.27
C LEU A 184 7.64 -11.12 26.53
N ASP A 185 8.16 -12.27 26.96
CA ASP A 185 7.90 -12.74 28.31
C ASP A 185 8.52 -11.82 29.37
N LYS A 186 8.00 -11.86 30.58
CA LYS A 186 8.42 -10.99 31.69
C LYS A 186 9.93 -11.02 31.95
N TYR A 187 10.54 -12.19 31.81
CA TYR A 187 11.97 -12.36 32.09
C TYR A 187 12.85 -11.69 31.02
N MET A 188 12.50 -11.89 29.75
CA MET A 188 13.22 -11.27 28.65
C MET A 188 13.03 -9.74 28.65
N TYR A 189 11.81 -9.26 28.95
CA TYR A 189 11.55 -7.83 29.11
C TYR A 189 12.42 -7.21 30.20
N LEU A 190 12.49 -7.82 31.39
CA LEU A 190 13.33 -7.34 32.49
C LEU A 190 14.82 -7.33 32.13
N LYS A 191 15.30 -8.34 31.39
CA LYS A 191 16.69 -8.36 30.91
C LYS A 191 16.97 -7.22 29.94
N ALA A 192 16.08 -6.97 28.98
CA ALA A 192 16.23 -5.83 28.06
C ALA A 192 16.23 -4.49 28.81
N HIS A 193 15.30 -4.32 29.75
CA HIS A 193 15.22 -3.14 30.61
C HIS A 193 16.49 -2.92 31.44
N CYS A 194 17.01 -3.94 32.11
CA CYS A 194 18.26 -3.87 32.86
C CYS A 194 19.45 -3.54 31.97
N PHE A 195 19.50 -4.10 30.77
CA PHE A 195 20.55 -3.80 29.79
C PHE A 195 20.53 -2.34 29.36
N VAL A 196 19.35 -1.82 28.99
CA VAL A 196 19.20 -0.40 28.59
C VAL A 196 19.60 0.52 29.73
N ASN A 197 19.13 0.28 30.96
CA ASN A 197 19.50 1.06 32.14
C ASN A 197 21.01 1.02 32.40
N LEU A 198 21.64 -0.15 32.23
CA LEU A 198 23.10 -0.27 32.36
C LEU A 198 23.84 0.60 31.34
N VAL A 199 23.38 0.59 30.09
CA VAL A 199 23.96 1.41 29.00
C VAL A 199 23.84 2.92 29.34
N GLU A 200 22.63 3.37 29.71
CA GLU A 200 22.38 4.78 30.04
C GLU A 200 23.14 5.25 31.29
N THR A 201 23.30 4.40 32.28
CA THR A 201 24.06 4.76 33.51
C THR A 201 25.56 4.70 33.30
N THR A 202 26.04 3.82 32.42
CA THR A 202 27.48 3.70 32.14
C THR A 202 27.98 4.82 31.24
N TYR A 203 27.18 5.21 30.24
CA TYR A 203 27.57 6.19 29.23
C TYR A 203 26.78 7.48 29.40
N ARG A 204 27.34 8.46 30.14
CA ARG A 204 26.70 9.76 30.45
C ARG A 204 26.32 10.60 29.22
N ASN A 205 26.90 10.30 28.07
CA ASN A 205 26.60 10.98 26.80
C ASN A 205 25.34 10.47 26.13
N ILE A 206 24.81 9.33 26.54
CA ILE A 206 23.59 8.73 26.02
C ILE A 206 22.41 9.26 26.85
N GLN A 207 21.57 10.07 26.24
CA GLN A 207 20.40 10.65 26.89
C GLN A 207 19.14 9.76 26.77
N ARG A 208 19.03 9.04 25.68
CA ARG A 208 17.90 8.16 25.37
C ARG A 208 18.39 6.95 24.60
N THR A 209 17.85 5.79 24.90
CA THR A 209 18.15 4.53 24.24
C THR A 209 16.87 3.93 23.69
N VAL A 210 16.91 3.48 22.45
CA VAL A 210 15.84 2.71 21.80
C VAL A 210 16.41 1.35 21.43
N PHE A 211 15.72 0.30 21.84
CA PHE A 211 16.13 -1.06 21.53
C PHE A 211 15.08 -1.69 20.59
N LEU A 212 15.51 -2.03 19.38
CA LEU A 212 14.66 -2.62 18.33
C LEU A 212 15.15 -4.03 18.01
N TYR A 213 14.20 -4.90 17.70
CA TYR A 213 14.46 -6.19 17.08
C TYR A 213 13.68 -6.28 15.76
N GLY A 214 14.40 -6.20 14.64
CA GLY A 214 13.78 -5.99 13.34
C GLY A 214 13.09 -4.62 13.27
N ASP A 215 11.78 -4.62 13.04
CA ASP A 215 10.89 -3.45 12.98
C ASP A 215 10.09 -3.23 14.27
N GLN A 216 10.28 -4.10 15.29
CA GLN A 216 9.52 -4.06 16.53
C GLN A 216 10.32 -3.42 17.67
N LEU A 217 9.62 -2.60 18.46
CA LEU A 217 10.20 -1.97 19.65
C LEU A 217 10.26 -2.97 20.80
N VAL A 218 11.46 -3.13 21.35
CA VAL A 218 11.70 -3.93 22.56
C VAL A 218 11.64 -3.04 23.80
N TRP A 219 12.20 -1.81 23.68
CA TRP A 219 12.28 -0.82 24.76
C TRP A 219 12.43 0.61 24.17
#